data_322d9478a7b9021c7e22d29954eddfa7
#
_entry.id   322d9478a7b9021c7e22d29954eddfa7
#
_cell.length_a   1.000
_cell.length_b   1.000
_cell.length_c   1.000
_cell.angle_alpha   90.00
_cell.angle_beta   90.00
_cell.angle_gamma   90.00
#
_symmetry.space_group_name_H-M   'P 1'
#
loop_
_entity.id
_entity.type
_entity.pdbx_description
1 polymer ?
#
loop_
_entity_poly.entity_id
_entity_poly.type
_entity_poly.pdbx_seq_one_letter_code
_entity_poly.pdbx_strand_id
1 'polypeptide(L)'
;MKVVVSVVGRLKEPYLVAAEDEYRKRLRPYCTLAVHEAKDEAGLVAALPDGAHLYAFDERGEALTSQAFAHDLLGHEQQHGGGAPVVFAIGGADGHSDLVRRRARKLISFGRLTIAHRLVRVLVLEQLYRGFKILRGEPSHRD
;
A
#
# COMPACT_ATOMS: atom_id res chain seq x y z
N MET A 1 6.34 -12.54 -4.44
CA MET A 1 5.43 -11.94 -3.44
C MET A 1 4.26 -11.29 -4.16
N LYS A 2 3.07 -11.56 -3.71
CA LYS A 2 1.86 -10.96 -4.27
C LYS A 2 1.43 -9.77 -3.42
N VAL A 3 1.32 -8.60 -4.04
CA VAL A 3 0.92 -7.36 -3.37
C VAL A 3 -0.35 -6.82 -4.02
N VAL A 4 -1.33 -6.45 -3.20
CA VAL A 4 -2.56 -5.84 -3.66
C VAL A 4 -2.69 -4.48 -3.00
N VAL A 5 -2.87 -3.44 -3.79
CA VAL A 5 -3.23 -2.11 -3.29
C VAL A 5 -4.72 -1.95 -3.51
N SER A 6 -5.48 -1.96 -2.42
CA SER A 6 -6.94 -1.85 -2.45
C SER A 6 -7.35 -0.45 -2.03
N VAL A 7 -8.05 0.24 -2.90
CA VAL A 7 -8.41 1.64 -2.68
C VAL A 7 -9.91 1.86 -2.80
N VAL A 8 -10.42 2.83 -2.07
CA VAL A 8 -11.78 3.33 -2.26
C VAL A 8 -11.71 4.51 -3.22
N GLY A 9 -12.42 4.41 -4.33
CA GLY A 9 -12.47 5.46 -5.34
C GLY A 9 -11.66 5.18 -6.58
N ARG A 10 -11.71 6.12 -7.53
CA ARG A 10 -11.07 6.01 -8.84
C ARG A 10 -10.14 7.18 -9.08
N LEU A 11 -9.04 6.94 -9.80
CA LEU A 11 -8.24 8.03 -10.33
C LEU A 11 -8.88 8.56 -11.59
N LYS A 12 -9.05 9.88 -11.66
CA LYS A 12 -9.61 10.57 -12.82
C LYS A 12 -8.61 11.52 -13.46
N GLU A 13 -7.68 12.04 -12.67
CA GLU A 13 -6.69 13.02 -13.12
C GLU A 13 -5.63 12.33 -13.98
N PRO A 14 -5.46 12.75 -15.25
CA PRO A 14 -4.50 12.09 -16.14
C PRO A 14 -3.07 12.03 -15.59
N TYR A 15 -2.64 13.08 -14.88
CA TYR A 15 -1.30 13.11 -14.31
C TYR A 15 -1.11 12.08 -13.17
N LEU A 16 -2.15 11.80 -12.39
CA LEU A 16 -2.10 10.77 -11.35
C LEU A 16 -2.17 9.36 -11.95
N VAL A 17 -2.98 9.18 -12.97
CA VAL A 17 -3.04 7.92 -13.70
C VAL A 17 -1.68 7.60 -14.30
N ALA A 18 -1.03 8.59 -14.93
CA ALA A 18 0.29 8.41 -15.51
C ALA A 18 1.34 8.07 -14.45
N ALA A 19 1.29 8.74 -13.29
CA ALA A 19 2.20 8.46 -12.18
C ALA A 19 2.01 7.04 -11.64
N GLU A 20 0.77 6.62 -11.44
CA GLU A 20 0.47 5.26 -11.00
C GLU A 20 0.99 4.21 -11.98
N ASP A 21 0.74 4.42 -13.28
CA ASP A 21 1.18 3.51 -14.34
C ASP A 21 2.71 3.38 -14.33
N GLU A 22 3.43 4.47 -14.12
CA GLU A 22 4.89 4.46 -14.06
C GLU A 22 5.39 3.60 -12.90
N TYR A 23 4.84 3.75 -11.71
CA TYR A 23 5.26 2.94 -10.57
C TYR A 23 4.81 1.48 -10.68
N ARG A 24 3.65 1.20 -11.25
CA ARG A 24 3.25 -0.18 -11.54
C ARG A 24 4.25 -0.86 -12.45
N LYS A 25 4.73 -0.15 -13.48
CA LYS A 25 5.75 -0.65 -14.39
C LYS A 25 7.06 -0.92 -13.66
N ARG A 26 7.51 0.03 -12.83
CA ARG A 26 8.77 -0.11 -12.07
C ARG A 26 8.71 -1.26 -11.06
N LEU A 27 7.54 -1.60 -10.56
CA LEU A 27 7.36 -2.67 -9.57
C LEU A 27 7.34 -4.07 -10.19
N ARG A 28 7.17 -4.20 -11.51
CA ARG A 28 7.09 -5.52 -12.17
C ARG A 28 8.24 -6.47 -11.84
N PRO A 29 9.51 -6.02 -11.78
CA PRO A 29 10.60 -6.94 -11.44
C PRO A 29 10.60 -7.41 -9.98
N TYR A 30 9.84 -6.77 -9.11
CA TYR A 30 9.93 -6.98 -7.66
C TYR A 30 8.78 -7.80 -7.08
N CYS A 31 7.60 -7.66 -7.62
CA CYS A 31 6.42 -8.33 -7.07
C CYS A 31 5.34 -8.50 -8.15
N THR A 32 4.37 -9.35 -7.84
CA THR A 32 3.13 -9.42 -8.62
C THR A 32 2.16 -8.43 -8.00
N LEU A 33 1.92 -7.32 -8.67
CA LEU A 33 1.09 -6.24 -8.17
C LEU A 33 -0.28 -6.22 -8.82
N ALA A 34 -1.32 -6.08 -8.01
CA ALA A 34 -2.66 -5.75 -8.47
C ALA A 34 -3.14 -4.49 -7.74
N VAL A 35 -3.83 -3.61 -8.46
CA VAL A 35 -4.50 -2.45 -7.87
C VAL A 35 -6.00 -2.68 -8.04
N HIS A 36 -6.71 -2.67 -6.92
CA HIS A 36 -8.16 -2.92 -6.90
C HIS A 36 -8.88 -1.66 -6.42
N GLU A 37 -9.79 -1.15 -7.23
CA GLU A 37 -10.61 0.01 -6.89
C GLU A 37 -11.98 -0.45 -6.43
N ALA A 38 -12.36 -0.09 -5.21
CA ALA A 38 -13.67 -0.37 -4.66
C ALA A 38 -14.52 0.90 -4.65
N LYS A 39 -15.83 0.72 -4.74
CA LYS A 39 -16.78 1.83 -4.70
C LYS A 39 -16.85 2.44 -3.30
N ASP A 40 -16.72 1.61 -2.27
CA ASP A 40 -16.81 2.01 -0.87
C ASP A 40 -16.00 1.06 0.01
N GLU A 41 -15.97 1.34 1.30
CA GLU A 41 -15.23 0.54 2.28
C GLU A 41 -15.77 -0.89 2.35
N ALA A 42 -17.08 -1.08 2.28
CA ALA A 42 -17.68 -2.41 2.31
C ALA A 42 -17.23 -3.24 1.10
N GLY A 43 -17.18 -2.62 -0.08
CA GLY A 43 -16.67 -3.27 -1.28
C GLY A 43 -15.19 -3.63 -1.19
N LEU A 44 -14.39 -2.76 -0.55
CA LEU A 44 -12.99 -3.04 -0.31
C LEU A 44 -12.83 -4.29 0.57
N VAL A 45 -13.57 -4.36 1.67
CA VAL A 45 -13.52 -5.50 2.60
C VAL A 45 -13.98 -6.78 1.91
N ALA A 46 -15.08 -6.71 1.15
CA ALA A 46 -15.64 -7.87 0.45
C ALA A 46 -14.67 -8.46 -0.59
N ALA A 47 -13.80 -7.63 -1.15
CA ALA A 47 -12.86 -8.05 -2.19
C ALA A 47 -11.50 -8.49 -1.66
N LEU A 48 -11.30 -8.49 -0.33
CA LEU A 48 -10.02 -8.94 0.24
C LEU A 48 -9.80 -10.42 -0.08
N PRO A 49 -8.62 -10.80 -0.58
CA PRO A 49 -8.30 -12.21 -0.81
C PRO A 49 -8.34 -13.01 0.48
N ASP A 50 -8.72 -14.29 0.37
CA ASP A 50 -8.68 -15.19 1.51
C ASP A 50 -7.27 -15.32 2.06
N GLY A 51 -7.14 -15.27 3.38
CA GLY A 51 -5.85 -15.38 4.05
C GLY A 51 -4.92 -14.20 3.86
N ALA A 52 -5.41 -13.09 3.32
CA ALA A 52 -4.59 -11.91 3.08
C ALA A 52 -4.07 -11.30 4.39
N HIS A 53 -2.84 -10.83 4.33
CA HIS A 53 -2.23 -10.03 5.39
C HIS A 53 -2.52 -8.57 5.09
N LEU A 54 -3.40 -7.98 5.89
CA LEU A 54 -3.90 -6.63 5.65
C LEU A 54 -3.10 -5.59 6.43
N TYR A 55 -2.69 -4.54 5.74
CA TYR A 55 -2.14 -3.32 6.29
C TYR A 55 -3.00 -2.17 5.78
N ALA A 56 -3.24 -1.18 6.62
CA ALA A 56 -4.08 -0.05 6.22
C ALA A 56 -3.34 1.26 6.43
N PHE A 57 -3.44 2.14 5.44
CA PHE A 57 -2.93 3.51 5.57
C PHE A 57 -4.01 4.34 6.24
N ASP A 58 -3.69 4.88 7.40
CA ASP A 58 -4.63 5.58 8.27
C ASP A 58 -3.87 6.66 9.03
N GLU A 59 -4.47 7.83 9.22
CA GLU A 59 -3.83 8.92 9.95
C GLU A 59 -3.55 8.58 11.42
N ARG A 60 -4.23 7.58 11.97
CA ARG A 60 -4.00 7.07 13.32
C ARG A 60 -2.87 6.07 13.39
N GLY A 61 -2.24 5.77 12.26
CA GLY A 61 -1.22 4.75 12.16
C GLY A 61 0.14 5.20 12.65
N GLU A 62 1.06 4.26 12.64
CA GLU A 62 2.46 4.47 12.97
C GLU A 62 3.17 5.13 11.79
N ALA A 63 3.93 6.19 12.05
CA ALA A 63 4.75 6.84 11.04
C ALA A 63 6.07 6.06 10.93
N LEU A 64 6.15 5.19 9.92
CA LEU A 64 7.35 4.39 9.67
C LEU A 64 8.36 5.17 8.83
N THR A 65 9.64 4.90 9.06
CA THR A 65 10.65 5.30 8.07
C THR A 65 10.57 4.36 6.87
N SER A 66 11.10 4.78 5.72
CA SER A 66 11.16 3.90 4.55
C SER A 66 12.00 2.66 4.82
N GLN A 67 13.04 2.78 5.64
CA GLN A 67 13.86 1.64 6.05
C GLN A 67 13.05 0.64 6.89
N ALA A 68 12.27 1.12 7.85
CA ALA A 68 11.41 0.25 8.66
C ALA A 68 10.30 -0.39 7.80
N PHE A 69 9.69 0.37 6.90
CA PHE A 69 8.70 -0.17 5.98
C PHE A 69 9.30 -1.30 5.13
N ALA A 70 10.51 -1.10 4.62
CA ALA A 70 11.20 -2.12 3.83
C ALA A 70 11.55 -3.35 4.66
N HIS A 71 12.27 -3.18 5.76
CA HIS A 71 12.83 -4.31 6.51
C HIS A 71 11.82 -4.97 7.44
N ASP A 72 11.08 -4.16 8.21
CA ASP A 72 10.20 -4.69 9.25
C ASP A 72 8.84 -5.12 8.71
N LEU A 73 8.41 -4.61 7.56
CA LEU A 73 7.15 -4.98 6.96
C LEU A 73 7.35 -5.82 5.69
N LEU A 74 7.87 -5.26 4.62
CA LEU A 74 8.04 -5.99 3.36
C LEU A 74 8.98 -7.19 3.51
N GLY A 75 10.11 -6.99 4.16
CA GLY A 75 11.09 -8.05 4.40
C GLY A 75 10.52 -9.16 5.28
N HIS A 76 9.79 -8.79 6.32
CA HIS A 76 9.12 -9.75 7.19
C HIS A 76 8.11 -10.59 6.40
N GLU A 77 7.30 -9.96 5.56
CA GLU A 77 6.31 -10.68 4.75
C GLU A 77 6.98 -11.60 3.73
N GLN A 78 8.08 -11.18 3.12
CA GLN A 78 8.83 -12.04 2.20
C GLN A 78 9.36 -13.29 2.88
N GLN A 79 9.90 -13.15 4.10
CA GLN A 79 10.56 -14.24 4.81
C GLN A 79 9.60 -15.12 5.61
N HIS A 80 8.55 -14.52 6.17
CA HIS A 80 7.68 -15.19 7.14
C HIS A 80 6.19 -15.16 6.76
N GLY A 81 5.84 -14.55 5.65
CA GLY A 81 4.44 -14.41 5.24
C GLY A 81 3.80 -15.68 4.69
N GLY A 82 4.58 -16.70 4.39
CA GLY A 82 4.05 -17.99 3.89
C GLY A 82 3.40 -17.90 2.51
N GLY A 83 3.72 -16.87 1.73
CA GLY A 83 3.13 -16.69 0.39
C GLY A 83 1.75 -16.06 0.40
N ALA A 84 1.23 -15.66 1.56
CA ALA A 84 -0.07 -14.98 1.63
C ALA A 84 -0.04 -13.65 0.87
N PRO A 85 -1.14 -13.27 0.19
CA PRO A 85 -1.23 -11.94 -0.41
C PRO A 85 -1.09 -10.85 0.65
N VAL A 86 -0.28 -9.84 0.36
CA VAL A 86 -0.12 -8.67 1.23
C VAL A 86 -0.97 -7.55 0.65
N VAL A 87 -1.94 -7.06 1.43
CA VAL A 87 -2.87 -6.03 0.99
C VAL A 87 -2.60 -4.73 1.71
N PHE A 88 -2.45 -3.66 0.95
CA PHE A 88 -2.37 -2.30 1.47
C PHE A 88 -3.68 -1.60 1.15
N ALA A 89 -4.46 -1.28 2.17
CA ALA A 89 -5.75 -0.64 2.02
C ALA A 89 -5.63 0.87 2.16
N ILE A 90 -6.28 1.60 1.26
CA ILE A 90 -6.32 3.06 1.27
C ILE A 90 -7.78 3.47 1.27
N GLY A 91 -8.21 4.16 2.32
CA GLY A 91 -9.58 4.63 2.46
C GLY A 91 -9.90 5.81 1.55
N GLY A 92 -11.19 6.09 1.41
CA GLY A 92 -11.65 7.29 0.72
C GLY A 92 -11.55 8.52 1.62
N ALA A 93 -12.31 9.57 1.25
CA ALA A 93 -12.30 10.85 1.98
C ALA A 93 -12.67 10.70 3.46
N ASP A 94 -13.50 9.71 3.79
CA ASP A 94 -13.95 9.47 5.17
C ASP A 94 -13.02 8.54 5.98
N GLY A 95 -11.92 8.11 5.38
CA GLY A 95 -10.97 7.22 6.03
C GLY A 95 -11.47 5.78 6.12
N HIS A 96 -10.82 4.99 6.99
CA HIS A 96 -11.18 3.59 7.20
C HIS A 96 -12.20 3.39 8.31
N SER A 97 -12.99 2.32 8.19
CA SER A 97 -13.90 1.84 9.22
C SER A 97 -13.14 1.19 10.37
N ASP A 98 -13.80 1.07 11.51
CA ASP A 98 -13.26 0.33 12.66
C ASP A 98 -12.99 -1.14 12.30
N LEU A 99 -13.81 -1.74 11.44
CA LEU A 99 -13.59 -3.11 10.98
C LEU A 99 -12.24 -3.28 10.29
N VAL A 100 -11.91 -2.39 9.36
CA VAL A 100 -10.61 -2.43 8.66
C VAL A 100 -9.49 -2.18 9.66
N ARG A 101 -9.63 -1.20 10.55
CA ARG A 101 -8.61 -0.90 11.56
C ARG A 101 -8.32 -2.09 12.46
N ARG A 102 -9.36 -2.80 12.91
CA ARG A 102 -9.18 -3.98 13.77
C ARG A 102 -8.58 -5.16 13.02
N ARG A 103 -8.93 -5.34 11.75
CA ARG A 103 -8.46 -6.45 10.94
C ARG A 103 -7.02 -6.27 10.45
N ALA A 104 -6.56 -5.03 10.32
CA ALA A 104 -5.22 -4.74 9.83
C ALA A 104 -4.15 -5.20 10.83
N ARG A 105 -3.09 -5.81 10.31
CA ARG A 105 -1.91 -6.18 11.11
C ARG A 105 -1.20 -4.96 11.65
N LYS A 106 -1.22 -3.88 10.88
CA LYS A 106 -0.64 -2.60 11.26
C LYS A 106 -1.36 -1.48 10.53
N LEU A 107 -1.54 -0.36 11.22
CA LEU A 107 -1.96 0.90 10.61
C LEU A 107 -0.70 1.72 10.37
N ILE A 108 -0.59 2.30 9.17
CA ILE A 108 0.59 3.04 8.74
C ILE A 108 0.16 4.45 8.37
N SER A 109 0.94 5.45 8.82
CA SER A 109 0.67 6.85 8.54
C SER A 109 1.84 7.48 7.80
N PHE A 110 1.52 8.40 6.87
CA PHE A 110 2.52 9.26 6.23
C PHE A 110 2.88 10.49 7.08
N GLY A 111 2.41 10.53 8.32
CA GLY A 111 2.65 11.64 9.22
C GLY A 111 1.35 12.33 9.60
N ARG A 112 1.49 13.54 10.16
CA ARG A 112 0.36 14.28 10.74
C ARG A 112 -0.34 15.22 9.74
N LEU A 113 0.27 15.45 8.58
CA LEU A 113 -0.36 16.25 7.53
C LEU A 113 -1.43 15.43 6.83
N THR A 114 -2.55 16.08 6.52
CA THR A 114 -3.61 15.46 5.73
C THR A 114 -3.21 15.47 4.26
N ILE A 115 -3.25 14.32 3.63
CA ILE A 115 -2.91 14.16 2.22
C ILE A 115 -4.13 13.68 1.47
N ALA A 116 -4.39 14.24 0.29
CA ALA A 116 -5.50 13.80 -0.56
C ALA A 116 -5.38 12.29 -0.84
N HIS A 117 -6.47 11.54 -0.64
CA HIS A 117 -6.43 10.07 -0.76
C HIS A 117 -6.02 9.59 -2.15
N ARG A 118 -6.27 10.37 -3.20
CA ARG A 118 -5.84 10.02 -4.56
C ARG A 118 -4.32 10.12 -4.74
N LEU A 119 -3.68 11.04 -4.03
CA LEU A 119 -2.22 11.11 -3.98
C LEU A 119 -1.64 9.98 -3.13
N VAL A 120 -2.30 9.61 -2.04
CA VAL A 120 -1.82 8.56 -1.14
C VAL A 120 -1.59 7.26 -1.90
N ARG A 121 -2.47 6.87 -2.82
CA ARG A 121 -2.28 5.62 -3.57
C ARG A 121 -1.03 5.65 -4.44
N VAL A 122 -0.67 6.81 -4.99
CA VAL A 122 0.59 6.96 -5.74
C VAL A 122 1.79 6.91 -4.79
N LEU A 123 1.69 7.57 -3.63
CA LEU A 123 2.74 7.55 -2.62
C LEU A 123 2.98 6.14 -2.08
N VAL A 124 1.94 5.34 -1.92
CA VAL A 124 2.07 3.95 -1.48
C VAL A 124 2.86 3.14 -2.50
N LEU A 125 2.57 3.30 -3.80
CA LEU A 125 3.31 2.61 -4.85
C LEU A 125 4.78 3.06 -4.88
N GLU A 126 5.04 4.34 -4.68
CA GLU A 126 6.41 4.85 -4.60
C GLU A 126 7.16 4.21 -3.43
N GLN A 127 6.52 4.11 -2.27
CA GLN A 127 7.14 3.50 -1.09
C GLN A 127 7.34 1.98 -1.25
N LEU A 128 6.43 1.29 -1.93
CA LEU A 128 6.64 -0.12 -2.27
C LEU A 128 7.87 -0.29 -3.15
N TYR A 129 7.98 0.52 -4.19
CA TYR A 129 9.13 0.49 -5.10
C TYR A 129 10.44 0.75 -4.33
N ARG A 130 10.46 1.82 -3.54
CA ARG A 130 11.60 2.18 -2.69
C ARG A 130 11.94 1.05 -1.72
N GLY A 131 10.95 0.48 -1.08
CA GLY A 131 11.14 -0.61 -0.11
C GLY A 131 11.77 -1.85 -0.74
N PHE A 132 11.31 -2.27 -1.90
CA PHE A 132 11.91 -3.41 -2.60
C PHE A 132 13.35 -3.13 -3.04
N LYS A 133 13.64 -1.90 -3.48
CA LYS A 133 15.01 -1.52 -3.82
C LYS A 133 15.91 -1.56 -2.58
N ILE A 134 15.43 -1.07 -1.46
CA ILE A 134 16.17 -1.13 -0.18
C ILE A 134 16.47 -2.59 0.18
N LEU A 135 15.49 -3.49 0.08
CA LEU A 135 15.69 -4.89 0.40
C LEU A 135 16.72 -5.57 -0.47
N ARG A 136 16.86 -5.14 -1.73
CA ARG A 136 17.87 -5.67 -2.66
C ARG A 136 19.22 -4.95 -2.57
N GLY A 137 19.34 -3.94 -1.71
CA GLY A 137 20.56 -3.14 -1.63
C GLY A 137 20.79 -2.24 -2.84
N GLU A 138 19.76 -1.94 -3.60
CA GLU A 138 19.84 -1.07 -4.77
C GLU A 138 19.69 0.40 -4.37
N PRO A 139 20.34 1.34 -5.09
CA PRO A 139 20.22 2.77 -4.78
C PRO A 139 18.80 3.27 -5.04
N SER A 140 18.14 3.82 -4.03
CA SER A 140 16.78 4.35 -4.17
C SER A 140 16.53 5.59 -3.32
N HIS A 141 17.39 5.86 -2.36
CA HIS A 141 17.16 6.88 -1.34
C HIS A 141 17.28 8.32 -1.87
N ARG A 142 17.73 8.49 -3.12
CA ARG A 142 17.86 9.79 -3.76
C ARG A 142 16.98 9.95 -5.00
N ASP A 143 16.17 8.96 -5.27
CA ASP A 143 15.30 8.97 -6.47
C ASP A 143 14.05 9.82 -6.25
#